data_27328c01dfc938c9d184988196eb7045
#
_entry.id   27328c01dfc938c9d184988196eb7045
#
_cell.length_a   1.000
_cell.length_b   1.000
_cell.length_c   1.000
_cell.angle_alpha   90.00
_cell.angle_beta   90.00
_cell.angle_gamma   90.00
#
_symmetry.space_group_name_H-M   'P 1'
#
loop_
_entity.id
_entity.type
_entity.pdbx_description
1 polymer ?
#
loop_
_entity_poly.entity_id
_entity_poly.type
_entity_poly.pdbx_seq_one_letter_code
_entity_poly.pdbx_strand_id
1 'polypeptide(L)'
;MLFTKSEISISPVSARPVPAPNRFPIVEEENIVLDKITIFLGGTCNGSKWRDKLIPMLSHKFEPFNPVVDDWNEEAQEREVYHRMNDDFVLYCITPMMTGFYSIAEMIDDMNKRPLKTIVCFLHEDGNGRHGYTVPQLKSVDAVLKMLKTNNVSAFTSLEDLAEYLNTVIAEGRSNYNG
;
A
#
# COMPACT_ATOMS: atom_id res chain seq x y z
N MET A 1 -41.25 87.89 -32.25
CA MET A 1 -40.73 87.41 -30.98
C MET A 1 -39.95 86.15 -31.30
N LEU A 2 -38.61 86.24 -31.37
CA LEU A 2 -37.71 85.19 -31.85
C LEU A 2 -37.08 84.56 -30.66
N PHE A 3 -37.28 83.25 -30.50
CA PHE A 3 -36.59 82.44 -29.47
C PHE A 3 -35.32 81.80 -30.06
N THR A 4 -34.18 82.15 -29.57
CA THR A 4 -32.87 81.63 -29.93
C THR A 4 -32.65 80.26 -29.26
N LYS A 5 -32.30 79.27 -30.03
CA LYS A 5 -31.86 77.96 -29.57
C LYS A 5 -30.40 78.07 -29.06
N SER A 6 -30.20 77.72 -27.80
CA SER A 6 -28.86 77.52 -27.25
C SER A 6 -28.39 76.09 -27.51
N GLU A 7 -27.30 75.96 -28.23
CA GLU A 7 -26.62 74.70 -28.46
C GLU A 7 -25.83 74.28 -27.20
N ILE A 8 -26.16 73.08 -26.68
CA ILE A 8 -25.40 72.48 -25.58
C ILE A 8 -24.31 71.63 -26.22
N SER A 9 -23.07 72.08 -26.03
CA SER A 9 -21.88 71.33 -26.42
C SER A 9 -21.58 70.25 -25.37
N ILE A 10 -21.72 68.98 -25.79
CA ILE A 10 -21.33 67.83 -24.95
C ILE A 10 -19.94 67.40 -25.33
N SER A 11 -18.95 67.62 -24.45
CA SER A 11 -17.60 67.10 -24.59
C SER A 11 -17.56 65.56 -24.43
N PRO A 12 -16.77 64.83 -25.21
CA PRO A 12 -16.67 63.35 -25.04
C PRO A 12 -15.98 63.01 -23.75
N VAL A 13 -16.65 62.18 -22.94
CA VAL A 13 -16.10 61.58 -21.73
C VAL A 13 -15.02 60.57 -22.14
N SER A 14 -13.78 60.84 -21.72
CA SER A 14 -12.64 59.93 -21.89
C SER A 14 -12.92 58.62 -21.15
N ALA A 15 -13.09 57.53 -21.86
CA ALA A 15 -13.21 56.18 -21.29
C ALA A 15 -11.89 55.80 -20.59
N ARG A 16 -11.95 55.55 -19.29
CA ARG A 16 -10.80 54.97 -18.54
C ARG A 16 -10.56 53.53 -19.03
N PRO A 17 -9.29 53.13 -19.22
CA PRO A 17 -8.98 51.76 -19.61
C PRO A 17 -9.43 50.79 -18.49
N VAL A 18 -10.17 49.76 -18.85
CA VAL A 18 -10.54 48.65 -17.97
C VAL A 18 -9.25 47.90 -17.63
N PRO A 19 -8.94 47.69 -16.32
CA PRO A 19 -7.77 46.90 -15.95
C PRO A 19 -7.95 45.47 -16.46
N ALA A 20 -6.87 44.93 -17.04
CA ALA A 20 -6.83 43.53 -17.49
C ALA A 20 -7.19 42.58 -16.33
N PRO A 21 -7.91 41.49 -16.60
CA PRO A 21 -8.26 40.52 -15.55
C PRO A 21 -6.97 40.00 -14.89
N ASN A 22 -6.90 40.09 -13.57
CA ASN A 22 -5.84 39.47 -12.78
C ASN A 22 -5.71 38.02 -13.21
N ARG A 23 -4.61 37.67 -13.87
CA ARG A 23 -4.20 36.28 -14.00
C ARG A 23 -3.87 35.81 -12.59
N PHE A 24 -4.74 34.99 -12.01
CA PHE A 24 -4.39 34.20 -10.83
C PHE A 24 -3.13 33.40 -11.22
N PRO A 25 -2.10 33.38 -10.36
CA PRO A 25 -0.96 32.49 -10.61
C PRO A 25 -1.53 31.08 -10.75
N ILE A 26 -1.15 30.41 -11.84
CA ILE A 26 -1.34 28.98 -11.96
C ILE A 26 -0.49 28.42 -10.82
N VAL A 27 -1.16 27.99 -9.76
CA VAL A 27 -0.52 27.18 -8.72
C VAL A 27 -0.13 25.90 -9.46
N GLU A 28 1.15 25.74 -9.77
CA GLU A 28 1.70 24.47 -10.18
C GLU A 28 1.26 23.51 -9.06
N GLU A 29 0.53 22.45 -9.40
CA GLU A 29 0.24 21.37 -8.49
C GLU A 29 1.60 20.91 -7.97
N GLU A 30 1.94 21.33 -6.74
CA GLU A 30 3.05 20.75 -6.01
C GLU A 30 2.78 19.24 -6.04
N ASN A 31 3.64 18.50 -6.72
CA ASN A 31 3.66 17.04 -6.64
C ASN A 31 3.85 16.72 -5.17
N ILE A 32 2.75 16.55 -4.45
CA ILE A 32 2.76 15.96 -3.11
C ILE A 32 3.27 14.55 -3.36
N VAL A 33 4.56 14.35 -3.15
CA VAL A 33 5.16 13.01 -3.06
C VAL A 33 4.54 12.39 -1.83
N LEU A 34 3.39 11.73 -2.01
CA LEU A 34 2.81 10.91 -0.95
C LEU A 34 3.85 9.86 -0.61
N ASP A 35 4.33 9.88 0.61
CA ASP A 35 5.24 8.86 1.12
C ASP A 35 4.62 7.48 0.86
N LYS A 36 5.36 6.64 0.15
CA LYS A 36 4.92 5.29 -0.15
C LYS A 36 4.74 4.48 1.13
N ILE A 37 3.84 3.54 1.07
CA ILE A 37 3.59 2.59 2.15
C ILE A 37 4.58 1.45 2.00
N THR A 38 5.53 1.35 2.91
CA THR A 38 6.53 0.28 2.91
C THR A 38 5.95 -1.00 3.49
N ILE A 39 6.23 -2.14 2.84
CA ILE A 39 5.74 -3.44 3.27
C ILE A 39 6.78 -4.53 3.09
N PHE A 40 7.21 -5.15 4.19
CA PHE A 40 8.08 -6.30 4.19
C PHE A 40 7.32 -7.56 3.77
N LEU A 41 7.88 -8.33 2.84
CA LEU A 41 7.26 -9.54 2.29
C LEU A 41 7.97 -10.81 2.80
N GLY A 42 7.67 -11.20 4.04
CA GLY A 42 8.16 -12.43 4.66
C GLY A 42 7.39 -13.69 4.28
N GLY A 43 7.85 -14.85 4.71
CA GLY A 43 7.17 -16.14 4.50
C GLY A 43 7.92 -17.10 3.58
N THR A 44 7.18 -17.99 2.92
CA THR A 44 7.77 -19.09 2.12
C THR A 44 8.67 -18.55 1.01
N CYS A 45 9.90 -19.05 0.96
CA CYS A 45 10.89 -18.81 -0.09
C CYS A 45 10.93 -19.97 -1.09
N ASN A 46 11.66 -21.00 -0.86
CA ASN A 46 11.76 -22.32 -1.53
C ASN A 46 11.20 -22.44 -2.96
N GLY A 47 11.48 -21.45 -3.84
CA GLY A 47 10.96 -21.43 -5.21
C GLY A 47 9.46 -21.07 -5.32
N SER A 48 8.82 -20.70 -4.22
CA SER A 48 7.46 -20.15 -4.23
C SER A 48 7.38 -18.85 -5.03
N LYS A 49 6.32 -18.69 -5.81
CA LYS A 49 6.10 -17.54 -6.70
C LYS A 49 5.02 -16.59 -6.21
N TRP A 50 4.66 -16.66 -4.94
CA TRP A 50 3.60 -15.82 -4.40
C TRP A 50 3.95 -14.32 -4.46
N ARG A 51 5.24 -13.94 -4.26
CA ARG A 51 5.68 -12.54 -4.36
C ARG A 51 5.58 -12.02 -5.77
N ASP A 52 6.02 -12.82 -6.75
CA ASP A 52 5.93 -12.48 -8.18
C ASP A 52 4.49 -12.27 -8.64
N LYS A 53 3.53 -12.94 -7.98
CA LYS A 53 2.09 -12.79 -8.25
C LYS A 53 1.48 -11.60 -7.50
N LEU A 54 1.83 -11.40 -6.23
CA LEU A 54 1.25 -10.36 -5.41
C LEU A 54 1.72 -8.95 -5.81
N ILE A 55 3.03 -8.78 -6.02
CA ILE A 55 3.62 -7.45 -6.28
C ILE A 55 2.92 -6.70 -7.42
N PRO A 56 2.64 -7.32 -8.58
CA PRO A 56 1.91 -6.65 -9.66
C PRO A 56 0.45 -6.28 -9.35
N MET A 57 -0.14 -6.88 -8.30
CA MET A 57 -1.51 -6.60 -7.88
C MET A 57 -1.59 -5.39 -6.94
N LEU A 58 -0.46 -4.96 -6.37
CA LEU A 58 -0.40 -3.83 -5.46
C LEU A 58 -0.47 -2.50 -6.21
N SER A 59 -1.17 -1.53 -5.66
CA SER A 59 -1.19 -0.18 -6.19
C SER A 59 0.18 0.49 -6.08
N HIS A 60 0.42 1.51 -6.90
CA HIS A 60 1.66 2.29 -6.90
C HIS A 60 1.97 3.01 -5.56
N LYS A 61 1.01 3.03 -4.65
CA LYS A 61 1.19 3.58 -3.29
C LYS A 61 2.09 2.69 -2.42
N PHE A 62 2.24 1.41 -2.76
CA PHE A 62 3.10 0.49 -2.01
C PHE A 62 4.54 0.48 -2.54
N GLU A 63 5.46 0.31 -1.60
CA GLU A 63 6.86 -0.03 -1.84
C GLU A 63 7.17 -1.37 -1.14
N PRO A 64 6.99 -2.50 -1.86
CA PRO A 64 7.21 -3.82 -1.29
C PRO A 64 8.69 -4.18 -1.24
N PHE A 65 9.17 -4.60 -0.09
CA PHE A 65 10.50 -5.18 0.07
C PHE A 65 10.43 -6.71 -0.01
N ASN A 66 11.11 -7.29 -1.01
CA ASN A 66 11.27 -8.73 -1.17
C ASN A 66 12.64 -9.16 -0.60
N PRO A 67 12.68 -9.92 0.52
CA PRO A 67 13.94 -10.34 1.15
C PRO A 67 14.66 -11.47 0.41
N VAL A 68 14.05 -12.08 -0.60
CA VAL A 68 14.64 -13.22 -1.31
C VAL A 68 15.81 -12.76 -2.18
N VAL A 69 16.98 -13.32 -1.93
CA VAL A 69 18.21 -13.10 -2.68
C VAL A 69 18.83 -14.44 -3.09
N ASP A 70 19.63 -14.42 -4.14
CA ASP A 70 20.33 -15.64 -4.61
C ASP A 70 21.45 -16.09 -3.64
N ASP A 71 22.16 -15.12 -3.04
CA ASP A 71 23.20 -15.35 -2.05
C ASP A 71 22.81 -14.69 -0.73
N TRP A 72 22.38 -15.50 0.22
CA TRP A 72 21.98 -15.06 1.55
C TRP A 72 23.21 -14.95 2.45
N ASN A 73 23.62 -13.73 2.75
CA ASN A 73 24.79 -13.38 3.54
C ASN A 73 24.41 -12.41 4.68
N GLU A 74 25.40 -11.99 5.47
CA GLU A 74 25.19 -11.10 6.62
C GLU A 74 24.52 -9.76 6.23
N GLU A 75 24.92 -9.15 5.12
CA GLU A 75 24.33 -7.90 4.62
C GLU A 75 22.84 -8.09 4.22
N ALA A 76 22.53 -9.21 3.56
CA ALA A 76 21.15 -9.55 3.22
C ALA A 76 20.30 -9.76 4.47
N GLN A 77 20.85 -10.42 5.50
CA GLN A 77 20.20 -10.60 6.79
C GLN A 77 19.96 -9.27 7.51
N GLU A 78 20.93 -8.39 7.54
CA GLU A 78 20.78 -7.06 8.15
C GLU A 78 19.69 -6.24 7.45
N ARG A 79 19.63 -6.28 6.12
CA ARG A 79 18.56 -5.61 5.36
C ARG A 79 17.19 -6.21 5.64
N GLU A 80 17.09 -7.53 5.71
CA GLU A 80 15.85 -8.22 6.07
C GLU A 80 15.35 -7.79 7.45
N VAL A 81 16.23 -7.81 8.45
CA VAL A 81 15.91 -7.36 9.81
C VAL A 81 15.50 -5.89 9.82
N TYR A 82 16.23 -5.02 9.08
CA TYR A 82 15.90 -3.60 9.00
C TYR A 82 14.49 -3.37 8.46
N HIS A 83 14.13 -3.94 7.31
CA HIS A 83 12.81 -3.79 6.70
C HIS A 83 11.72 -4.40 7.56
N ARG A 84 11.93 -5.60 8.11
CA ARG A 84 10.98 -6.22 9.02
C ARG A 84 10.66 -5.34 10.23
N MET A 85 11.65 -4.61 10.75
CA MET A 85 11.46 -3.76 11.94
C MET A 85 10.90 -2.37 11.62
N ASN A 86 11.22 -1.80 10.47
CA ASN A 86 10.99 -0.39 10.16
C ASN A 86 9.88 -0.14 9.14
N ASP A 87 9.54 -1.11 8.28
CA ASP A 87 8.46 -0.94 7.32
C ASP A 87 7.10 -0.69 8.01
N ASP A 88 6.21 -0.02 7.31
CA ASP A 88 4.86 0.29 7.82
C ASP A 88 4.07 -0.97 8.14
N PHE A 89 4.23 -2.01 7.31
CA PHE A 89 3.58 -3.31 7.46
C PHE A 89 4.57 -4.45 7.28
N VAL A 90 4.26 -5.58 7.92
CA VAL A 90 4.92 -6.86 7.69
C VAL A 90 3.89 -7.88 7.22
N LEU A 91 4.11 -8.44 6.05
CA LEU A 91 3.26 -9.48 5.47
C LEU A 91 3.99 -10.82 5.51
N TYR A 92 3.35 -11.83 6.06
CA TYR A 92 3.82 -13.21 6.02
C TYR A 92 2.91 -14.06 5.15
N CYS A 93 3.41 -14.52 4.01
CA CYS A 93 2.69 -15.47 3.16
C CYS A 93 3.26 -16.88 3.31
N ILE A 94 2.46 -17.77 3.86
CA ILE A 94 2.81 -19.16 4.16
C ILE A 94 2.15 -20.07 3.13
N THR A 95 2.94 -20.92 2.50
CA THR A 95 2.47 -21.82 1.44
C THR A 95 2.87 -23.27 1.74
N PRO A 96 2.25 -24.27 1.07
CA PRO A 96 2.63 -25.68 1.24
C PRO A 96 4.09 -26.00 0.90
N MET A 97 4.79 -25.10 0.22
CA MET A 97 6.22 -25.28 -0.11
C MET A 97 7.15 -24.92 1.05
N MET A 98 6.62 -24.38 2.15
CA MET A 98 7.44 -24.02 3.30
C MET A 98 8.10 -25.24 3.94
N THR A 99 9.41 -25.18 4.12
CA THR A 99 10.21 -26.23 4.78
C THR A 99 10.89 -25.73 6.05
N GLY A 100 11.15 -24.43 6.15
CA GLY A 100 11.76 -23.80 7.33
C GLY A 100 10.72 -23.31 8.33
N PHE A 101 11.14 -23.14 9.60
CA PHE A 101 10.25 -22.68 10.68
C PHE A 101 10.48 -21.20 11.04
N TYR A 102 11.53 -20.58 10.53
CA TYR A 102 11.93 -19.23 10.96
C TYR A 102 10.85 -18.20 10.66
N SER A 103 10.31 -18.18 9.46
CA SER A 103 9.22 -17.25 9.10
C SER A 103 7.94 -17.45 9.94
N ILE A 104 7.68 -18.67 10.41
CA ILE A 104 6.56 -18.92 11.36
C ILE A 104 6.88 -18.30 12.72
N ALA A 105 8.12 -18.44 13.21
CA ALA A 105 8.55 -17.84 14.47
C ALA A 105 8.49 -16.31 14.40
N GLU A 106 8.95 -15.71 13.30
CA GLU A 106 8.87 -14.28 13.06
C GLU A 106 7.43 -13.79 13.00
N MET A 107 6.57 -14.48 12.28
CA MET A 107 5.13 -14.18 12.18
C MET A 107 4.47 -14.15 13.57
N ILE A 108 4.76 -15.15 14.42
CA ILE A 108 4.20 -15.21 15.77
C ILE A 108 4.78 -14.11 16.67
N ASP A 109 6.07 -13.82 16.56
CA ASP A 109 6.71 -12.72 17.29
C ASP A 109 6.07 -11.36 16.93
N ASP A 110 5.89 -11.09 15.66
CA ASP A 110 5.29 -9.85 15.15
C ASP A 110 3.79 -9.76 15.48
N MET A 111 3.06 -10.85 15.36
CA MET A 111 1.65 -10.92 15.75
C MET A 111 1.46 -10.49 17.22
N ASN A 112 2.37 -10.88 18.11
CA ASN A 112 2.29 -10.55 19.52
C ASN A 112 2.77 -9.13 19.85
N LYS A 113 3.77 -8.63 19.14
CA LYS A 113 4.39 -7.33 19.41
C LYS A 113 3.72 -6.16 18.68
N ARG A 114 3.22 -6.40 17.47
CA ARG A 114 2.67 -5.37 16.56
C ARG A 114 1.52 -5.90 15.70
N PRO A 115 0.43 -6.39 16.30
CA PRO A 115 -0.67 -7.06 15.59
C PRO A 115 -1.27 -6.20 14.47
N LEU A 116 -1.38 -4.88 14.66
CA LEU A 116 -1.97 -3.97 13.67
C LEU A 116 -1.07 -3.71 12.44
N LYS A 117 0.22 -4.01 12.54
CA LYS A 117 1.18 -3.92 11.43
C LYS A 117 1.38 -5.28 10.74
N THR A 118 0.93 -6.36 11.37
CA THR A 118 1.14 -7.73 10.89
C THR A 118 -0.05 -8.19 10.05
N ILE A 119 0.26 -8.66 8.86
CA ILE A 119 -0.72 -9.20 7.90
C ILE A 119 -0.25 -10.62 7.55
N VAL A 120 -1.18 -11.56 7.49
CA VAL A 120 -0.85 -12.97 7.22
C VAL A 120 -1.70 -13.52 6.07
N CYS A 121 -1.08 -14.29 5.21
CA CYS A 121 -1.76 -15.04 4.17
C CYS A 121 -1.32 -16.51 4.20
N PHE A 122 -2.29 -17.43 4.26
CA PHE A 122 -2.04 -18.86 4.08
C PHE A 122 -2.59 -19.31 2.74
N LEU A 123 -1.73 -19.52 1.75
CA LEU A 123 -2.17 -20.07 0.46
C LEU A 123 -2.33 -21.58 0.58
N HIS A 124 -3.47 -22.12 0.14
CA HIS A 124 -3.73 -23.57 0.18
C HIS A 124 -2.97 -24.32 -0.91
N GLU A 125 -2.57 -23.62 -1.96
CA GLU A 125 -1.81 -24.17 -3.08
C GLU A 125 -0.64 -23.26 -3.41
N ASP A 126 0.46 -23.84 -3.91
CA ASP A 126 1.61 -23.10 -4.40
C ASP A 126 2.21 -23.78 -5.64
N GLY A 127 2.83 -22.95 -6.46
CA GLY A 127 3.35 -23.42 -7.73
C GLY A 127 2.21 -23.78 -8.70
N ASN A 128 2.46 -24.69 -9.59
CA ASN A 128 1.51 -25.09 -10.65
C ASN A 128 0.42 -26.08 -10.15
N GLY A 129 -0.15 -25.86 -8.98
CA GLY A 129 -1.19 -26.71 -8.38
C GLY A 129 -0.69 -28.09 -7.91
N ARG A 130 0.62 -28.27 -7.80
CA ARG A 130 1.23 -29.56 -7.44
C ARG A 130 1.46 -29.77 -5.95
N HIS A 131 1.39 -28.70 -5.17
CA HIS A 131 1.71 -28.73 -3.75
C HIS A 131 0.54 -28.13 -2.97
N GLY A 132 -0.21 -29.00 -2.33
CA GLY A 132 -1.24 -28.64 -1.36
C GLY A 132 -0.86 -29.11 0.04
N TYR A 133 -1.52 -28.60 1.05
CA TYR A 133 -1.40 -29.10 2.42
C TYR A 133 -2.04 -30.49 2.56
N THR A 134 -1.42 -31.32 3.37
CA THR A 134 -2.07 -32.52 3.87
C THR A 134 -3.24 -32.19 4.79
N VAL A 135 -4.16 -33.12 5.00
CA VAL A 135 -5.31 -32.92 5.91
C VAL A 135 -4.89 -32.50 7.34
N PRO A 136 -3.85 -33.09 7.96
CA PRO A 136 -3.36 -32.61 9.26
C PRO A 136 -2.81 -31.17 9.21
N GLN A 137 -2.11 -30.79 8.12
CA GLN A 137 -1.61 -29.42 7.95
C GLN A 137 -2.75 -28.42 7.81
N LEU A 138 -3.80 -28.73 7.04
CA LEU A 138 -4.99 -27.87 6.92
C LEU A 138 -5.63 -27.61 8.27
N LYS A 139 -5.77 -28.65 9.13
CA LYS A 139 -6.27 -28.48 10.50
C LYS A 139 -5.38 -27.52 11.33
N SER A 140 -4.07 -27.60 11.13
CA SER A 140 -3.12 -26.69 11.79
C SER A 140 -3.24 -25.27 11.29
N VAL A 141 -3.38 -25.08 9.96
CA VAL A 141 -3.63 -23.75 9.34
C VAL A 141 -4.91 -23.15 9.90
N ASP A 142 -6.01 -23.91 9.97
CA ASP A 142 -7.27 -23.44 10.55
C ASP A 142 -7.12 -23.00 12.02
N ALA A 143 -6.33 -23.73 12.80
CA ALA A 143 -6.07 -23.36 14.19
C ALA A 143 -5.27 -22.06 14.30
N VAL A 144 -4.26 -21.88 13.43
CA VAL A 144 -3.46 -20.65 13.37
C VAL A 144 -4.32 -19.47 12.91
N LEU A 145 -5.15 -19.63 11.87
CA LEU A 145 -6.07 -18.58 11.43
C LEU A 145 -7.04 -18.12 12.53
N LYS A 146 -7.55 -19.04 13.35
CA LYS A 146 -8.37 -18.70 14.53
C LYS A 146 -7.58 -17.91 15.57
N MET A 147 -6.32 -18.29 15.82
CA MET A 147 -5.44 -17.58 16.74
C MET A 147 -5.13 -16.16 16.23
N LEU A 148 -4.82 -15.99 14.96
CA LEU A 148 -4.59 -14.68 14.33
C LEU A 148 -5.79 -13.76 14.50
N LYS A 149 -7.00 -14.26 14.23
CA LYS A 149 -8.25 -13.52 14.42
C LYS A 149 -8.46 -13.10 15.86
N THR A 150 -8.16 -13.98 16.83
CA THR A 150 -8.27 -13.66 18.26
C THR A 150 -7.31 -12.54 18.68
N ASN A 151 -6.17 -12.43 18.01
CA ASN A 151 -5.17 -11.38 18.24
C ASN A 151 -5.36 -10.13 17.34
N ASN A 152 -6.48 -10.00 16.64
CA ASN A 152 -6.80 -8.89 15.75
C ASN A 152 -5.79 -8.71 14.60
N VAL A 153 -5.20 -9.80 14.13
CA VAL A 153 -4.30 -9.81 12.97
C VAL A 153 -5.12 -10.05 11.71
N SER A 154 -4.93 -9.23 10.68
CA SER A 154 -5.56 -9.41 9.37
C SER A 154 -5.00 -10.67 8.70
N ALA A 155 -5.88 -11.62 8.36
CA ALA A 155 -5.48 -12.92 7.81
C ALA A 155 -6.33 -13.30 6.58
N PHE A 156 -5.66 -13.83 5.56
CA PHE A 156 -6.21 -14.14 4.23
C PHE A 156 -5.82 -15.55 3.79
N THR A 157 -6.55 -16.07 2.81
CA THR A 157 -6.28 -17.39 2.19
C THR A 157 -6.14 -17.32 0.67
N SER A 158 -6.26 -16.11 0.10
CA SER A 158 -6.01 -15.85 -1.33
C SER A 158 -5.17 -14.57 -1.50
N LEU A 159 -4.45 -14.47 -2.61
CA LEU A 159 -3.70 -13.25 -2.95
C LEU A 159 -4.63 -12.13 -3.42
N GLU A 160 -5.76 -12.50 -4.01
CA GLU A 160 -6.78 -11.58 -4.51
C GLU A 160 -7.40 -10.79 -3.36
N ASP A 161 -7.92 -11.49 -2.34
CA ASP A 161 -8.52 -10.84 -1.15
C ASP A 161 -7.49 -10.02 -0.38
N LEU A 162 -6.24 -10.53 -0.28
CA LEU A 162 -5.12 -9.81 0.32
C LEU A 162 -4.82 -8.51 -0.43
N ALA A 163 -4.70 -8.56 -1.76
CA ALA A 163 -4.40 -7.40 -2.59
C ALA A 163 -5.54 -6.37 -2.55
N GLU A 164 -6.80 -6.82 -2.57
CA GLU A 164 -7.97 -5.97 -2.40
C GLU A 164 -7.92 -5.23 -1.05
N TYR A 165 -7.67 -5.94 0.05
CA TYR A 165 -7.53 -5.35 1.37
C TYR A 165 -6.41 -4.31 1.42
N LEU A 166 -5.23 -4.63 0.90
CA LEU A 166 -4.10 -3.70 0.87
C LEU A 166 -4.44 -2.44 0.07
N ASN A 167 -4.99 -2.59 -1.12
CA ASN A 167 -5.28 -1.48 -2.02
C ASN A 167 -6.43 -0.60 -1.54
N THR A 168 -7.44 -1.16 -0.89
CA THR A 168 -8.64 -0.41 -0.44
C THR A 168 -8.48 0.04 1.01
N VAL A 169 -8.35 -0.88 1.96
CA VAL A 169 -8.38 -0.54 3.39
C VAL A 169 -7.12 0.19 3.83
N ILE A 170 -5.95 -0.29 3.40
CA ILE A 170 -4.67 0.29 3.82
C ILE A 170 -4.34 1.55 3.01
N ALA A 171 -4.33 1.44 1.68
CA ALA A 171 -3.90 2.54 0.82
C ALA A 171 -4.88 3.73 0.80
N GLU A 172 -6.19 3.46 0.88
CA GLU A 172 -7.21 4.52 0.94
C GLU A 172 -7.37 5.07 2.36
N GLY A 173 -7.28 4.21 3.39
CA GLY A 173 -7.32 4.63 4.79
C GLY A 173 -6.25 5.66 5.11
N ARG A 174 -5.02 5.49 4.59
CA ARG A 174 -3.92 6.44 4.79
C ARG A 174 -4.15 7.78 4.08
N SER A 175 -4.82 7.79 2.93
CA SER A 175 -5.16 9.02 2.20
C SER A 175 -6.13 9.92 2.99
N ASN A 176 -6.99 9.34 3.84
CA ASN A 176 -7.97 10.08 4.63
C ASN A 176 -7.39 10.69 5.93
N TYR A 177 -6.19 10.27 6.35
CA TYR A 177 -5.52 10.81 7.55
C TYR A 177 -4.58 11.98 7.26
N ASN A 178 -4.21 12.20 5.99
CA ASN A 178 -3.28 13.26 5.55
C ASN A 178 -4.01 14.43 4.85
N GLY A 179 -5.32 14.54 5.01
CA GLY A 179 -6.17 15.60 4.43
C GLY A 179 -6.65 16.63 5.46
#